data_77e18369721b6544a186a9e0fdde9c38
#
_entry.id   77e18369721b6544a186a9e0fdde9c38
#
_cell.length_a   1.000
_cell.length_b   1.000
_cell.length_c   1.000
_cell.angle_alpha   90.00
_cell.angle_beta   90.00
_cell.angle_gamma   90.00
#
_symmetry.space_group_name_H-M   'P 1'
#
loop_
_entity.id
_entity.type
_entity.pdbx_description
1 polymer ?
#
loop_
_entity_poly.entity_id
_entity_poly.type
_entity_poly.pdbx_seq_one_letter_code
_entity_poly.pdbx_strand_id
1 'polypeptide(L)'
;TLAGEVLNGTITTPAGEQHRFTGTRAPLLRRAAAPTWDAPVTLFNGKDLTGWAPLGENNQWKAVDGVLTNVKGGANLVTTAKYTDFKLHIEFKYPKGGNSGVYLRGRHEVQVEDNGDREPQPDHLGGIYGFLVPNENVSRGPDVWQTFDITLVGRRVTVALNGKTIIGDQTIPGITGGALDSNEGEPGPIFLQGDHGPVAYRNIVITPVKNGVR
;
A
#
# COMPACT_ATOMS: atom_id res chain seq x y z
N THR A 1 -21.11 15.23 -16.27
CA THR A 1 -21.48 16.57 -15.73
C THR A 1 -21.05 16.68 -14.30
N LEU A 2 -20.55 17.86 -13.90
CA LEU A 2 -20.23 18.20 -12.52
C LEU A 2 -21.37 19.01 -11.93
N ALA A 3 -21.91 18.57 -10.80
CA ALA A 3 -22.96 19.28 -10.06
C ALA A 3 -22.52 19.39 -8.58
N GLY A 4 -22.07 20.56 -8.15
CA GLY A 4 -21.44 20.75 -6.84
C GLY A 4 -20.17 19.90 -6.70
N GLU A 5 -20.16 19.00 -5.71
CA GLU A 5 -19.05 18.08 -5.43
C GLU A 5 -19.22 16.70 -6.12
N VAL A 6 -20.25 16.54 -6.95
CA VAL A 6 -20.60 15.26 -7.61
C VAL A 6 -20.31 15.31 -9.09
N LEU A 7 -19.53 14.38 -9.59
CA LEU A 7 -19.25 14.14 -11.00
C LEU A 7 -20.07 12.95 -11.50
N ASN A 8 -20.97 13.17 -12.45
CA ASN A 8 -21.68 12.09 -13.14
C ASN A 8 -21.18 11.95 -14.56
N GLY A 9 -20.94 10.73 -15.00
CA GLY A 9 -20.44 10.45 -16.32
C GLY A 9 -20.80 9.05 -16.82
N THR A 10 -20.36 8.79 -18.04
CA THR A 10 -20.46 7.49 -18.70
C THR A 10 -19.09 7.13 -19.24
N ILE A 11 -18.62 5.91 -18.99
CA ILE A 11 -17.42 5.34 -19.58
C ILE A 11 -17.89 4.38 -20.69
N THR A 12 -17.27 4.48 -21.86
CA THR A 12 -17.48 3.52 -22.95
C THR A 12 -16.25 2.61 -23.01
N THR A 13 -16.43 1.31 -22.88
CA THR A 13 -15.37 0.34 -23.04
C THR A 13 -14.89 0.23 -24.47
N PRO A 14 -13.71 -0.34 -24.76
CA PRO A 14 -13.27 -0.64 -26.11
C PRO A 14 -14.24 -1.53 -26.91
N ALA A 15 -15.05 -2.34 -26.21
CA ALA A 15 -16.12 -3.16 -26.80
C ALA A 15 -17.41 -2.39 -27.09
N GLY A 16 -17.47 -1.09 -26.78
CA GLY A 16 -18.64 -0.22 -27.01
C GLY A 16 -19.69 -0.26 -25.89
N GLU A 17 -19.47 -0.98 -24.81
CA GLU A 17 -20.37 -1.02 -23.66
C GLU A 17 -20.32 0.28 -22.88
N GLN A 18 -21.48 0.77 -22.43
CA GLN A 18 -21.58 2.01 -21.65
C GLN A 18 -21.89 1.72 -20.18
N HIS A 19 -21.05 2.23 -19.30
CA HIS A 19 -21.22 2.15 -17.85
C HIS A 19 -21.34 3.55 -17.26
N ARG A 20 -22.45 3.82 -16.54
CA ARG A 20 -22.60 5.06 -15.78
C ARG A 20 -21.79 5.02 -14.51
N PHE A 21 -21.18 6.14 -14.14
CA PHE A 21 -20.50 6.30 -12.87
C PHE A 21 -20.91 7.59 -12.17
N THR A 22 -20.81 7.59 -10.85
CA THR A 22 -20.90 8.77 -10.00
C THR A 22 -19.65 8.85 -9.16
N GLY A 23 -18.94 9.96 -9.22
CA GLY A 23 -17.78 10.26 -8.41
C GLY A 23 -18.07 11.41 -7.46
N THR A 24 -17.46 11.39 -6.29
CA THR A 24 -17.44 12.52 -5.35
C THR A 24 -16.01 13.05 -5.23
N ARG A 25 -15.88 14.33 -4.87
CA ARG A 25 -14.55 14.90 -4.65
C ARG A 25 -13.84 14.16 -3.52
N ALA A 26 -12.61 13.73 -3.77
CA ALA A 26 -11.78 13.10 -2.74
C ALA A 26 -11.55 14.07 -1.58
N PRO A 27 -11.66 13.61 -0.32
CA PRO A 27 -11.49 14.47 0.85
C PRO A 27 -10.05 15.01 0.95
N LEU A 28 -9.88 16.24 1.38
CA LEU A 28 -8.55 16.84 1.50
C LEU A 28 -7.69 16.18 2.59
N LEU A 29 -8.30 15.64 3.63
CA LEU A 29 -7.67 14.94 4.76
C LEU A 29 -6.47 15.71 5.36
N ARG A 30 -6.56 17.02 5.44
CA ARG A 30 -5.52 17.87 6.02
C ARG A 30 -5.62 17.83 7.55
N ARG A 31 -4.48 17.67 8.22
CA ARG A 31 -4.38 17.90 9.65
C ARG A 31 -4.06 19.37 9.93
N ALA A 32 -4.69 19.92 10.98
CA ALA A 32 -4.45 21.30 11.44
C ALA A 32 -3.10 21.44 12.17
N ALA A 33 -2.58 20.34 12.74
CA ALA A 33 -1.33 20.29 13.49
C ALA A 33 -0.52 19.03 13.12
N ALA A 34 0.77 19.08 13.42
CA ALA A 34 1.64 17.91 13.29
C ALA A 34 1.09 16.73 14.13
N PRO A 35 1.13 15.51 13.63
CA PRO A 35 0.63 14.34 14.37
C PRO A 35 1.53 14.04 15.58
N THR A 36 0.92 13.65 16.68
CA THR A 36 1.59 12.95 17.78
C THR A 36 1.46 11.46 17.58
N TRP A 37 2.51 10.72 17.85
CA TRP A 37 2.60 9.30 17.57
C TRP A 37 2.43 8.48 18.85
N ASP A 38 1.77 7.33 18.75
CA ASP A 38 1.73 6.31 19.80
C ASP A 38 3.01 5.45 19.80
N ALA A 39 3.08 4.49 20.70
CA ALA A 39 4.15 3.50 20.70
C ALA A 39 4.09 2.63 19.43
N PRO A 40 5.24 2.20 18.89
CA PRO A 40 5.29 1.24 17.78
C PRO A 40 4.61 -0.09 18.15
N VAL A 41 3.91 -0.68 17.18
CA VAL A 41 3.21 -1.96 17.29
C VAL A 41 3.74 -2.90 16.21
N THR A 42 4.16 -4.10 16.62
CA THR A 42 4.55 -5.17 15.71
C THR A 42 3.30 -5.81 15.12
N LEU A 43 3.13 -5.75 13.80
CA LEU A 43 1.96 -6.28 13.09
C LEU A 43 2.07 -7.78 12.78
N PHE A 44 3.28 -8.30 12.64
CA PHE A 44 3.52 -9.72 12.39
C PHE A 44 4.36 -10.32 13.53
N ASN A 45 3.80 -11.31 14.20
CA ASN A 45 4.40 -11.93 15.39
C ASN A 45 5.52 -12.95 15.09
N GLY A 46 5.78 -13.22 13.78
CA GLY A 46 6.77 -14.21 13.33
C GLY A 46 6.34 -15.67 13.44
N LYS A 47 5.14 -15.98 13.92
CA LYS A 47 4.70 -17.35 14.25
C LYS A 47 3.49 -17.80 13.44
N ASP A 48 2.52 -16.92 13.27
CA ASP A 48 1.24 -17.22 12.62
C ASP A 48 0.60 -15.94 12.04
N LEU A 49 -0.59 -16.08 11.47
CA LEU A 49 -1.35 -14.98 10.88
C LEU A 49 -2.24 -14.24 11.89
N THR A 50 -2.00 -14.35 13.18
CA THR A 50 -2.75 -13.59 14.20
C THR A 50 -2.64 -12.08 13.90
N GLY A 51 -3.78 -11.39 13.86
CA GLY A 51 -3.86 -9.97 13.47
C GLY A 51 -3.98 -9.73 11.97
N TRP A 52 -3.99 -10.79 11.16
CA TRP A 52 -4.16 -10.74 9.71
C TRP A 52 -5.34 -11.60 9.25
N ALA A 53 -5.97 -11.20 8.17
CA ALA A 53 -7.06 -11.94 7.53
C ALA A 53 -6.85 -12.01 6.01
N PRO A 54 -6.98 -13.19 5.38
CA PRO A 54 -6.97 -13.29 3.93
C PRO A 54 -8.23 -12.66 3.33
N LEU A 55 -8.08 -12.00 2.17
CA LEU A 55 -9.17 -11.51 1.35
C LEU A 55 -9.38 -12.44 0.16
N GLY A 56 -10.56 -13.05 0.12
CA GLY A 56 -10.92 -14.04 -0.89
C GLY A 56 -10.48 -15.45 -0.52
N GLU A 57 -10.70 -16.33 -1.49
CA GLU A 57 -10.37 -17.74 -1.39
C GLU A 57 -8.91 -18.01 -1.79
N ASN A 58 -8.44 -19.24 -1.59
CA ASN A 58 -7.10 -19.66 -2.02
C ASN A 58 -5.94 -18.95 -1.30
N ASN A 59 -6.04 -18.84 0.03
CA ASN A 59 -4.96 -18.28 0.84
C ASN A 59 -3.66 -19.07 0.70
N GLN A 60 -2.59 -18.39 0.28
CA GLN A 60 -1.24 -18.95 0.13
C GLN A 60 -0.25 -18.42 1.19
N TRP A 61 -0.71 -17.48 2.03
CA TRP A 61 0.13 -16.89 3.07
C TRP A 61 0.41 -17.85 4.21
N LYS A 62 1.66 -17.88 4.65
CA LYS A 62 2.16 -18.71 5.76
C LYS A 62 3.20 -17.93 6.56
N ALA A 63 3.27 -18.22 7.86
CA ALA A 63 4.40 -17.84 8.69
C ALA A 63 5.41 -19.00 8.70
N VAL A 64 6.63 -18.76 8.27
CA VAL A 64 7.71 -19.73 8.21
C VAL A 64 9.01 -19.08 8.71
N ASP A 65 9.59 -19.58 9.77
CA ASP A 65 10.88 -19.11 10.32
C ASP A 65 10.95 -17.58 10.53
N GLY A 66 9.89 -17.01 11.09
CA GLY A 66 9.81 -15.57 11.34
C GLY A 66 9.48 -14.71 10.11
N VAL A 67 9.16 -15.34 8.99
CA VAL A 67 8.86 -14.69 7.71
C VAL A 67 7.40 -14.94 7.33
N LEU A 68 6.69 -13.90 6.94
CA LEU A 68 5.37 -13.96 6.32
C LEU A 68 5.56 -14.16 4.82
N THR A 69 5.22 -15.34 4.33
CA THR A 69 5.53 -15.76 2.96
C THR A 69 4.25 -16.02 2.18
N ASN A 70 4.14 -15.45 0.98
CA ASN A 70 3.21 -15.88 -0.07
C ASN A 70 4.00 -16.68 -1.10
N VAL A 71 3.64 -17.95 -1.33
CA VAL A 71 4.45 -18.87 -2.15
C VAL A 71 4.05 -18.89 -3.63
N LYS A 72 2.87 -18.38 -3.95
CA LYS A 72 2.32 -18.22 -5.31
C LYS A 72 1.12 -17.27 -5.27
N GLY A 73 0.62 -16.85 -6.42
CA GLY A 73 -0.59 -16.04 -6.52
C GLY A 73 -1.79 -16.68 -5.81
N GLY A 74 -2.50 -15.86 -5.02
CA GLY A 74 -3.66 -16.30 -4.23
C GLY A 74 -4.37 -15.11 -3.57
N ALA A 75 -4.93 -15.32 -2.39
CA ALA A 75 -5.62 -14.26 -1.65
C ALA A 75 -4.66 -13.13 -1.25
N ASN A 76 -5.16 -11.91 -1.24
CA ASN A 76 -4.51 -10.78 -0.60
C ASN A 76 -4.62 -10.90 0.93
N LEU A 77 -3.79 -10.17 1.69
CA LEU A 77 -3.76 -10.25 3.16
C LEU A 77 -3.93 -8.87 3.77
N VAL A 78 -4.82 -8.72 4.74
CA VAL A 78 -5.05 -7.43 5.42
C VAL A 78 -4.92 -7.56 6.93
N THR A 79 -4.49 -6.47 7.59
CA THR A 79 -4.57 -6.39 9.05
C THR A 79 -6.03 -6.33 9.51
N THR A 80 -6.35 -6.97 10.64
CA THR A 80 -7.67 -6.85 11.27
C THR A 80 -7.88 -5.47 11.89
N ALA A 81 -6.81 -4.87 12.40
CA ALA A 81 -6.80 -3.49 12.87
C ALA A 81 -6.76 -2.50 11.69
N LYS A 82 -7.39 -1.33 11.89
CA LYS A 82 -7.46 -0.25 10.91
C LYS A 82 -6.78 1.01 11.45
N TYR A 83 -6.16 1.76 10.57
CA TYR A 83 -5.35 2.92 10.91
C TYR A 83 -5.75 4.14 10.07
N THR A 84 -5.57 5.33 10.62
CA THR A 84 -5.71 6.60 9.90
C THR A 84 -4.36 7.07 9.36
N ASP A 85 -3.56 7.73 10.21
CA ASP A 85 -2.20 8.16 9.88
C ASP A 85 -1.21 7.32 10.66
N PHE A 86 -0.06 7.04 10.06
CA PHE A 86 0.94 6.18 10.67
C PHE A 86 2.31 6.35 10.02
N LYS A 87 3.33 5.82 10.72
CA LYS A 87 4.60 5.42 10.14
C LYS A 87 4.59 3.90 10.05
N LEU A 88 5.09 3.36 8.95
CA LEU A 88 5.19 1.93 8.71
C LEU A 88 6.61 1.58 8.33
N HIS A 89 7.23 0.68 9.08
CA HIS A 89 8.45 -0.02 8.70
C HIS A 89 8.09 -1.42 8.25
N ILE A 90 8.58 -1.85 7.10
CA ILE A 90 8.37 -3.20 6.57
C ILE A 90 9.57 -3.65 5.76
N GLU A 91 10.07 -4.86 6.08
CA GLU A 91 11.06 -5.53 5.24
C GLU A 91 10.37 -6.47 4.27
N PHE A 92 10.83 -6.46 3.03
CA PHE A 92 10.26 -7.29 1.96
C PHE A 92 11.34 -7.90 1.07
N LYS A 93 10.99 -9.00 0.42
CA LYS A 93 11.82 -9.68 -0.57
C LYS A 93 10.94 -10.29 -1.64
N TYR A 94 11.29 -10.10 -2.89
CA TYR A 94 10.63 -10.67 -4.06
C TYR A 94 11.62 -11.47 -4.90
N PRO A 95 11.20 -12.53 -5.62
CA PRO A 95 12.03 -13.23 -6.59
C PRO A 95 12.17 -12.43 -7.88
N LYS A 96 13.04 -12.86 -8.78
CA LYS A 96 13.14 -12.29 -10.12
C LYS A 96 11.78 -12.27 -10.83
N GLY A 97 11.40 -11.12 -11.37
CA GLY A 97 10.09 -10.86 -11.97
C GLY A 97 8.94 -10.83 -10.96
N GLY A 98 9.24 -10.73 -9.65
CA GLY A 98 8.24 -10.67 -8.60
C GLY A 98 7.45 -9.36 -8.65
N ASN A 99 6.17 -9.46 -8.25
CA ASN A 99 5.24 -8.34 -8.13
C ASN A 99 4.36 -8.52 -6.89
N SER A 100 4.18 -7.45 -6.15
CA SER A 100 3.33 -7.32 -4.98
C SER A 100 3.09 -5.84 -4.69
N GLY A 101 2.38 -5.52 -3.62
CA GLY A 101 2.12 -4.14 -3.19
C GLY A 101 1.85 -4.05 -1.70
N VAL A 102 2.22 -2.91 -1.11
CA VAL A 102 1.89 -2.54 0.26
C VAL A 102 0.87 -1.42 0.21
N TYR A 103 -0.39 -1.73 0.50
CA TYR A 103 -1.47 -0.75 0.44
C TYR A 103 -1.64 -0.06 1.79
N LEU A 104 -1.47 1.24 1.78
CA LEU A 104 -1.68 2.12 2.92
C LEU A 104 -3.19 2.37 3.08
N ARG A 105 -3.74 2.07 4.25
CA ARG A 105 -5.20 2.09 4.52
C ARG A 105 -6.02 1.26 3.52
N GLY A 106 -5.40 0.24 2.89
CA GLY A 106 -6.05 -0.56 1.86
C GLY A 106 -6.42 0.18 0.57
N ARG A 107 -5.90 1.41 0.35
CA ARG A 107 -6.34 2.28 -0.75
C ARG A 107 -5.22 2.90 -1.57
N HIS A 108 -4.01 2.98 -1.03
CA HIS A 108 -2.86 3.61 -1.70
C HIS A 108 -1.71 2.63 -1.73
N GLU A 109 -1.43 2.09 -2.90
CA GLU A 109 -0.38 1.11 -3.10
C GLU A 109 0.99 1.77 -3.19
N VAL A 110 1.92 1.29 -2.36
CA VAL A 110 3.35 1.43 -2.58
C VAL A 110 3.82 0.17 -3.30
N GLN A 111 4.24 0.32 -4.54
CA GLN A 111 4.57 -0.79 -5.44
C GLN A 111 5.77 -1.61 -4.97
N VAL A 112 5.66 -2.92 -5.06
CA VAL A 112 6.75 -3.90 -4.90
C VAL A 112 6.89 -4.66 -6.21
N GLU A 113 7.93 -4.36 -7.00
CA GLU A 113 8.14 -4.97 -8.31
C GLU A 113 9.63 -5.16 -8.60
N ASP A 114 9.99 -6.24 -9.28
CA ASP A 114 11.31 -6.38 -9.88
C ASP A 114 11.38 -5.63 -11.20
N ASN A 115 11.72 -4.36 -11.15
CA ASN A 115 11.89 -3.54 -12.34
C ASN A 115 13.36 -3.43 -12.80
N GLY A 116 14.28 -4.20 -12.20
CA GLY A 116 15.71 -4.18 -12.54
C GLY A 116 16.29 -2.77 -12.47
N ASP A 117 17.12 -2.41 -13.47
CA ASP A 117 17.76 -1.09 -13.57
C ASP A 117 16.94 -0.07 -14.38
N ARG A 118 15.65 -0.33 -14.61
CA ARG A 118 14.79 0.61 -15.36
C ARG A 118 14.63 1.93 -14.61
N GLU A 119 14.55 3.02 -15.39
CA GLU A 119 14.21 4.33 -14.85
C GLU A 119 12.90 4.28 -14.06
N PRO A 120 12.79 5.01 -12.93
CA PRO A 120 11.59 5.03 -12.13
C PRO A 120 10.34 5.44 -12.93
N GLN A 121 9.25 4.73 -12.68
CA GLN A 121 7.91 5.01 -13.19
C GLN A 121 6.91 4.92 -12.03
N PRO A 122 5.68 5.43 -12.15
CA PRO A 122 4.73 5.41 -11.04
C PRO A 122 4.24 3.99 -10.68
N ASP A 123 4.45 3.02 -11.56
CA ASP A 123 4.16 1.59 -11.39
C ASP A 123 5.42 0.75 -11.06
N HIS A 124 6.58 1.39 -10.84
CA HIS A 124 7.81 0.74 -10.44
C HIS A 124 7.99 0.73 -8.91
N LEU A 125 8.94 -0.07 -8.43
CA LEU A 125 9.26 -0.27 -7.01
C LEU A 125 9.32 1.05 -6.22
N GLY A 126 8.49 1.14 -5.18
CA GLY A 126 8.38 2.31 -4.30
C GLY A 126 7.53 3.45 -4.84
N GLY A 127 7.02 3.37 -6.07
CA GLY A 127 6.03 4.31 -6.60
C GLY A 127 4.70 4.23 -5.85
N ILE A 128 3.95 5.32 -5.79
CA ILE A 128 2.53 5.26 -5.47
C ILE A 128 1.80 4.96 -6.77
N TYR A 129 1.32 3.74 -6.90
CA TYR A 129 0.89 3.13 -8.16
C TYR A 129 0.03 4.05 -9.02
N GLY A 130 0.52 4.35 -10.22
CA GLY A 130 -0.15 5.20 -11.19
C GLY A 130 -0.11 6.71 -10.90
N PHE A 131 0.49 7.16 -9.78
CA PHE A 131 0.44 8.57 -9.38
C PHE A 131 1.79 9.23 -9.11
N LEU A 132 2.64 8.65 -8.25
CA LEU A 132 3.88 9.29 -7.84
C LEU A 132 5.09 8.44 -8.24
N VAL A 133 5.98 9.09 -8.96
CA VAL A 133 7.23 8.48 -9.44
C VAL A 133 8.31 8.61 -8.36
N PRO A 134 9.04 7.53 -8.02
CA PRO A 134 10.24 7.63 -7.18
C PRO A 134 11.30 8.53 -7.80
N ASN A 135 12.01 9.31 -7.00
CA ASN A 135 13.08 10.19 -7.49
C ASN A 135 14.25 9.41 -8.10
N GLU A 136 14.44 8.16 -7.68
CA GLU A 136 15.51 7.29 -8.13
C GLU A 136 15.20 5.82 -7.81
N ASN A 137 15.86 4.92 -8.52
CA ASN A 137 15.83 3.49 -8.25
C ASN A 137 17.00 3.12 -7.33
N VAL A 138 16.69 2.74 -6.07
CA VAL A 138 17.68 2.26 -5.09
C VAL A 138 17.41 0.82 -4.66
N SER A 139 16.81 0.03 -5.57
CA SER A 139 16.60 -1.40 -5.42
C SER A 139 17.92 -2.12 -5.18
N ARG A 140 17.87 -3.18 -4.35
CA ARG A 140 18.97 -4.13 -4.17
C ARG A 140 18.80 -5.37 -5.06
N GLY A 141 17.78 -5.37 -5.92
CA GLY A 141 17.45 -6.48 -6.80
C GLY A 141 16.63 -7.60 -6.13
N PRO A 142 16.27 -8.63 -6.93
CA PRO A 142 15.51 -9.77 -6.46
C PRO A 142 16.30 -10.61 -5.43
N ASP A 143 15.56 -11.39 -4.63
CA ASP A 143 16.07 -12.30 -3.60
C ASP A 143 16.91 -11.66 -2.48
N VAL A 144 16.93 -10.33 -2.41
CA VAL A 144 17.58 -9.55 -1.35
C VAL A 144 16.54 -8.86 -0.49
N TRP A 145 16.72 -8.88 0.84
CA TRP A 145 15.88 -8.14 1.76
C TRP A 145 16.04 -6.63 1.56
N GLN A 146 14.93 -5.97 1.41
CA GLN A 146 14.81 -4.54 1.23
C GLN A 146 13.86 -3.96 2.28
N THR A 147 13.91 -2.65 2.52
CA THR A 147 13.09 -1.99 3.52
C THR A 147 12.29 -0.85 2.91
N PHE A 148 11.03 -0.76 3.29
CA PHE A 148 10.30 0.50 3.21
C PHE A 148 10.15 1.12 4.60
N ASP A 149 10.41 2.43 4.68
CA ASP A 149 9.99 3.30 5.77
C ASP A 149 9.02 4.34 5.19
N ILE A 150 7.76 4.22 5.57
CA ILE A 150 6.67 5.00 4.98
C ILE A 150 6.02 5.84 6.07
N THR A 151 5.75 7.12 5.76
CA THR A 151 4.92 7.98 6.61
C THR A 151 3.70 8.42 5.80
N LEU A 152 2.50 8.15 6.31
CA LEU A 152 1.24 8.63 5.74
C LEU A 152 0.53 9.54 6.75
N VAL A 153 0.24 10.78 6.33
CA VAL A 153 -0.53 11.76 7.12
C VAL A 153 -1.59 12.40 6.23
N GLY A 154 -2.84 12.07 6.46
CA GLY A 154 -3.90 12.41 5.52
C GLY A 154 -3.65 11.78 4.15
N ARG A 155 -3.39 12.61 3.15
CA ARG A 155 -2.97 12.17 1.79
C ARG A 155 -1.50 12.46 1.49
N ARG A 156 -0.76 12.96 2.47
CA ARG A 156 0.67 13.21 2.30
C ARG A 156 1.47 11.96 2.63
N VAL A 157 2.35 11.60 1.72
CA VAL A 157 3.17 10.40 1.84
C VAL A 157 4.66 10.72 1.70
N THR A 158 5.46 10.08 2.54
CA THR A 158 6.91 9.97 2.38
C THR A 158 7.24 8.49 2.29
N VAL A 159 8.02 8.10 1.30
CA VAL A 159 8.52 6.72 1.13
C VAL A 159 10.04 6.75 1.10
N ALA A 160 10.67 6.01 1.99
CA ALA A 160 12.08 5.69 1.90
C ALA A 160 12.25 4.21 1.56
N LEU A 161 13.09 3.91 0.57
CA LEU A 161 13.50 2.57 0.17
C LEU A 161 14.97 2.38 0.56
N ASN A 162 15.26 1.34 1.32
CA ASN A 162 16.63 1.01 1.77
C ASN A 162 17.34 2.19 2.49
N GLY A 163 16.57 2.96 3.27
CA GLY A 163 17.06 4.13 4.02
C GLY A 163 17.16 5.42 3.21
N LYS A 164 16.84 5.40 1.92
CA LYS A 164 16.87 6.59 1.06
C LYS A 164 15.46 7.07 0.70
N THR A 165 15.14 8.33 0.97
CA THR A 165 13.85 8.92 0.62
C THR A 165 13.72 9.04 -0.88
N ILE A 166 12.77 8.29 -1.47
CA ILE A 166 12.48 8.25 -2.90
C ILE A 166 11.21 9.02 -3.27
N ILE A 167 10.30 9.23 -2.31
CA ILE A 167 9.16 10.14 -2.40
C ILE A 167 9.14 10.96 -1.12
N GLY A 168 9.27 12.28 -1.23
CA GLY A 168 9.36 13.20 -0.09
C GLY A 168 8.11 14.04 0.07
N ASP A 169 7.28 13.76 1.09
CA ASP A 169 6.13 14.54 1.52
C ASP A 169 5.24 15.04 0.36
N GLN A 170 4.84 14.12 -0.53
CA GLN A 170 3.97 14.41 -1.66
C GLN A 170 2.50 14.09 -1.35
N THR A 171 1.59 14.77 -2.03
CA THR A 171 0.14 14.50 -1.91
C THR A 171 -0.25 13.40 -2.91
N ILE A 172 -0.84 12.32 -2.42
CA ILE A 172 -1.42 11.26 -3.27
C ILE A 172 -2.70 11.81 -3.90
N PRO A 173 -2.83 11.84 -5.25
CA PRO A 173 -3.98 12.43 -5.91
C PRO A 173 -5.30 11.69 -5.69
N GLY A 174 -5.27 10.38 -5.50
CA GLY A 174 -6.46 9.53 -5.34
C GLY A 174 -6.12 8.11 -4.88
N ILE A 175 -7.14 7.26 -4.84
CA ILE A 175 -6.98 5.82 -4.58
C ILE A 175 -6.27 5.17 -5.76
N THR A 176 -5.40 4.20 -5.49
CA THR A 176 -4.70 3.43 -6.52
C THR A 176 -5.56 2.29 -7.08
N GLY A 177 -5.13 1.65 -8.15
CA GLY A 177 -5.70 0.39 -8.61
C GLY A 177 -5.68 -0.66 -7.49
N GLY A 178 -6.66 -1.57 -7.46
CA GLY A 178 -6.74 -2.60 -6.43
C GLY A 178 -7.17 -2.13 -5.03
N ALA A 179 -7.55 -0.86 -4.87
CA ALA A 179 -8.07 -0.33 -3.61
C ALA A 179 -9.29 -1.11 -3.10
N LEU A 180 -9.38 -1.34 -1.79
CA LEU A 180 -10.50 -2.08 -1.17
C LEU A 180 -11.84 -1.35 -1.31
N ASP A 181 -11.80 -0.03 -1.28
CA ASP A 181 -12.96 0.85 -1.39
C ASP A 181 -12.51 2.29 -1.72
N SER A 182 -13.46 3.21 -1.86
CA SER A 182 -13.22 4.63 -2.14
C SER A 182 -13.35 5.55 -0.91
N ASN A 183 -13.47 4.99 0.30
CA ASN A 183 -13.70 5.76 1.53
C ASN A 183 -12.39 6.32 2.11
N GLU A 184 -11.67 7.15 1.38
CA GLU A 184 -10.34 7.63 1.75
C GLU A 184 -10.25 8.29 3.14
N GLY A 185 -11.35 8.88 3.63
CA GLY A 185 -11.43 9.52 4.94
C GLY A 185 -11.49 8.55 6.12
N GLU A 186 -11.85 7.30 5.88
CA GLU A 186 -12.03 6.32 6.92
C GLU A 186 -10.72 5.58 7.25
N PRO A 187 -10.57 5.10 8.51
CA PRO A 187 -9.48 4.19 8.84
C PRO A 187 -9.49 2.96 7.93
N GLY A 188 -8.33 2.48 7.55
CA GLY A 188 -8.20 1.28 6.72
C GLY A 188 -7.04 0.39 7.15
N PRO A 189 -7.01 -0.87 6.72
CA PRO A 189 -5.97 -1.82 7.08
C PRO A 189 -4.66 -1.54 6.33
N ILE A 190 -3.56 -2.10 6.80
CA ILE A 190 -2.41 -2.41 5.95
C ILE A 190 -2.80 -3.63 5.13
N PHE A 191 -2.64 -3.55 3.81
CA PHE A 191 -2.97 -4.62 2.90
C PHE A 191 -1.71 -5.03 2.12
N LEU A 192 -1.42 -6.32 2.08
CA LEU A 192 -0.33 -6.92 1.32
C LEU A 192 -0.92 -7.68 0.13
N GLN A 193 -0.48 -7.31 -1.07
CA GLN A 193 -0.93 -7.94 -2.29
C GLN A 193 -0.33 -9.34 -2.44
N GLY A 194 -1.19 -10.34 -2.64
CA GLY A 194 -0.81 -11.75 -2.72
C GLY A 194 -1.21 -12.43 -4.02
N ASP A 195 -1.95 -11.77 -4.89
CA ASP A 195 -2.49 -12.36 -6.12
C ASP A 195 -1.52 -12.36 -7.31
N HIS A 196 -0.40 -11.62 -7.22
CA HIS A 196 0.57 -11.49 -8.30
C HIS A 196 1.77 -12.44 -8.22
N GLY A 197 1.93 -13.19 -7.14
CA GLY A 197 2.98 -14.21 -7.07
C GLY A 197 3.73 -14.29 -5.74
N PRO A 198 4.91 -14.93 -5.74
CA PRO A 198 5.69 -15.10 -4.53
C PRO A 198 6.23 -13.76 -4.02
N VAL A 199 6.13 -13.58 -2.70
CA VAL A 199 6.71 -12.45 -1.97
C VAL A 199 6.91 -12.85 -0.51
N ALA A 200 7.86 -12.24 0.15
CA ALA A 200 8.12 -12.45 1.57
C ALA A 200 8.22 -11.12 2.30
N TYR A 201 7.66 -11.06 3.51
CA TYR A 201 7.70 -9.91 4.40
C TYR A 201 8.15 -10.31 5.80
N ARG A 202 8.79 -9.40 6.53
CA ARG A 202 9.12 -9.53 7.94
C ARG A 202 9.28 -8.15 8.59
N ASN A 203 9.50 -8.11 9.89
CA ASN A 203 9.74 -6.85 10.64
C ASN A 203 8.70 -5.78 10.30
N ILE A 204 7.41 -6.15 10.31
CA ILE A 204 6.31 -5.25 9.99
C ILE A 204 5.92 -4.51 11.27
N VAL A 205 6.28 -3.23 11.36
CA VAL A 205 6.06 -2.40 12.53
C VAL A 205 5.33 -1.12 12.13
N ILE A 206 4.23 -0.84 12.79
CA ILE A 206 3.46 0.39 12.60
C ILE A 206 3.54 1.29 13.83
N THR A 207 3.71 2.58 13.61
CA THR A 207 3.60 3.62 14.65
C THR A 207 2.39 4.48 14.31
N PRO A 208 1.21 4.22 14.89
CA PRO A 208 0.01 4.95 14.55
C PRO A 208 0.00 6.36 15.16
N VAL A 209 -0.78 7.24 14.57
CA VAL A 209 -1.10 8.50 15.23
C VAL A 209 -1.89 8.23 16.50
N LYS A 210 -1.65 9.03 17.54
CA LYS A 210 -2.38 8.92 18.80
C LYS A 210 -3.89 9.00 18.57
N ASN A 211 -4.65 8.03 19.09
CA ASN A 211 -6.08 7.81 18.84
C ASN A 211 -6.45 7.48 17.38
N GLY A 212 -5.51 6.99 16.58
CA GLY A 212 -5.70 6.67 15.15
C GLY A 212 -5.91 5.18 14.83
N VAL A 213 -6.04 4.33 15.84
CA VAL A 213 -6.32 2.88 15.69
C VAL A 213 -7.81 2.63 15.93
N ARG A 214 -8.46 1.84 15.07
CA ARG A 214 -9.81 1.33 15.22
C ARG A 214 -9.92 -0.13 14.81
#